data_23e133fd7c9ff747ad97fda96ca1737f
#
_entry.id   23e133fd7c9ff747ad97fda96ca1737f
#
_cell.length_a   1.000
_cell.length_b   1.000
_cell.length_c   1.000
_cell.angle_alpha   90.00
_cell.angle_beta   90.00
_cell.angle_gamma   90.00
#
_symmetry.space_group_name_H-M   'P 1'
#
loop_
_entity.id
_entity.type
_entity.pdbx_description
1 polymer ?
#
loop_
_entity_poly.entity_id
_entity_poly.type
_entity_poly.pdbx_seq_one_letter_code
_entity_poly.pdbx_strand_id
1 'polypeptide(L)'
;FRSVIELKVQKFKPEFIGQLGTYISAVNHLKCKPGDNPTIGLLICKTKNQVMAQYALESTNQPIGISEYELSKLIPEDIKSQLPSIEEIEEQVKRIQGKKEEER
;
A
#
# COMPACT_ATOMS: atom_id res chain seq x y z
N PHE A 1 -19.60 -2.01 1.64
CA PHE A 1 -18.27 -1.76 2.20
C PHE A 1 -17.22 -2.05 1.13
N ARG A 2 -16.40 -1.06 0.80
CA ARG A 2 -15.33 -1.17 -0.20
C ARG A 2 -14.01 -0.77 0.39
N SER A 3 -12.93 -1.39 -0.09
CA SER A 3 -11.58 -1.03 0.31
C SER A 3 -10.65 -1.01 -0.89
N VAL A 4 -9.68 -0.11 -0.84
CA VAL A 4 -8.58 -0.04 -1.80
C VAL A 4 -7.30 -0.34 -1.05
N ILE A 5 -6.58 -1.37 -1.47
CA ILE A 5 -5.33 -1.77 -0.84
C ILE A 5 -4.19 -1.51 -1.80
N GLU A 6 -3.19 -0.76 -1.35
CA GLU A 6 -1.99 -0.44 -2.13
C GLU A 6 -0.77 -1.01 -1.44
N LEU A 7 -0.01 -1.84 -2.13
CA LEU A 7 1.25 -2.40 -1.63
C LEU A 7 2.43 -1.65 -2.24
N LYS A 8 3.27 -1.07 -1.39
CA LYS A 8 4.51 -0.41 -1.81
C LYS A 8 5.71 -1.15 -1.25
N VAL A 9 6.60 -1.63 -2.11
CA VAL A 9 7.82 -2.35 -1.71
C VAL A 9 8.92 -1.36 -1.37
N GLN A 10 8.56 -0.27 -0.74
CA GLN A 10 9.42 0.86 -0.42
C GLN A 10 9.11 1.35 0.98
N LYS A 11 10.02 2.14 1.51
CA LYS A 11 9.78 2.91 2.73
C LYS A 11 8.62 3.87 2.50
N PHE A 12 7.81 4.10 3.54
CA PHE A 12 6.69 5.03 3.45
C PHE A 12 7.15 6.43 3.03
N LYS A 13 6.38 7.05 2.15
CA LYS A 13 6.53 8.44 1.73
C LYS A 13 5.16 9.13 1.79
N PRO A 14 5.09 10.39 2.26
CA PRO A 14 3.80 11.10 2.37
C PRO A 14 3.03 11.17 1.06
N GLU A 15 3.69 11.25 -0.08
CA GLU A 15 3.06 11.30 -1.40
C GLU A 15 2.21 10.06 -1.71
N PHE A 16 2.47 8.91 -1.05
CA PHE A 16 1.66 7.71 -1.22
C PHE A 16 0.23 7.91 -0.74
N ILE A 17 0.04 8.74 0.28
CA ILE A 17 -1.30 9.08 0.79
C ILE A 17 -2.10 9.83 -0.28
N GLY A 18 -1.47 10.77 -0.99
CA GLY A 18 -2.12 11.50 -2.08
C GLY A 18 -2.53 10.58 -3.22
N GLN A 19 -1.66 9.66 -3.61
CA GLN A 19 -1.95 8.67 -4.66
C GLN A 19 -3.12 7.77 -4.26
N LEU A 20 -3.08 7.22 -3.05
CA LEU A 20 -4.15 6.36 -2.55
C LEU A 20 -5.46 7.13 -2.42
N GLY A 21 -5.40 8.37 -1.97
CA GLY A 21 -6.56 9.25 -1.87
C GLY A 21 -7.24 9.48 -3.21
N THR A 22 -6.45 9.63 -4.27
CA THR A 22 -6.97 9.77 -5.63
C THR A 22 -7.71 8.52 -6.07
N TYR A 23 -7.17 7.34 -5.78
CA TYR A 23 -7.83 6.08 -6.10
C TYR A 23 -9.12 5.90 -5.30
N ILE A 24 -9.12 6.26 -4.03
CA ILE A 24 -10.33 6.21 -3.20
C ILE A 24 -11.42 7.11 -3.78
N SER A 25 -11.07 8.32 -4.16
CA SER A 25 -12.02 9.26 -4.77
C SER A 25 -12.59 8.72 -6.07
N ALA A 26 -11.74 8.11 -6.91
CA ALA A 26 -12.20 7.50 -8.16
C ALA A 26 -13.17 6.35 -7.90
N VAL A 27 -12.88 5.48 -6.94
CA VAL A 27 -13.76 4.36 -6.59
C VAL A 27 -15.10 4.88 -6.06
N ASN A 28 -15.08 5.91 -5.21
CA ASN A 28 -16.31 6.50 -4.68
C ASN A 28 -17.18 7.06 -5.80
N HIS A 29 -16.59 7.73 -6.79
CA HIS A 29 -17.33 8.26 -7.94
C HIS A 29 -17.92 7.17 -8.83
N LEU A 30 -17.17 6.11 -9.06
CA LEU A 30 -17.54 5.08 -10.04
C LEU A 30 -18.44 3.98 -9.47
N LYS A 31 -18.33 3.70 -8.18
CA LYS A 31 -18.94 2.50 -7.57
C LYS A 31 -19.92 2.79 -6.44
N CYS A 32 -19.75 3.91 -5.73
CA CYS A 32 -20.61 4.21 -4.58
C CYS A 32 -21.85 4.99 -5.00
N LYS A 33 -22.98 4.62 -4.40
CA LYS A 33 -24.26 5.30 -4.58
C LYS A 33 -24.51 6.23 -3.38
N PRO A 34 -25.41 7.22 -3.49
CA PRO A 34 -25.80 8.03 -2.34
C PRO A 34 -26.26 7.14 -1.18
N GLY A 35 -25.69 7.36 0.00
CA GLY A 35 -25.98 6.57 1.20
C GLY A 35 -25.04 5.43 1.44
N ASP A 36 -24.16 5.08 0.51
CA ASP A 36 -23.12 4.07 0.74
C ASP A 36 -22.06 4.59 1.69
N ASN A 37 -21.43 3.67 2.45
CA ASN A 37 -20.29 4.02 3.28
C ASN A 37 -19.09 4.40 2.40
N PRO A 38 -18.23 5.32 2.87
CA PRO A 38 -17.03 5.68 2.11
C PRO A 38 -16.09 4.50 1.92
N THR A 39 -15.34 4.53 0.82
CA THR A 39 -14.29 3.54 0.56
C THR A 39 -13.14 3.73 1.55
N ILE A 40 -12.67 2.63 2.13
CA ILE A 40 -11.54 2.64 3.06
C ILE A 40 -10.26 2.32 2.29
N GLY A 41 -9.18 3.06 2.57
CA GLY A 41 -7.88 2.81 1.98
C GLY A 41 -6.92 2.16 2.97
N LEU A 42 -6.10 1.24 2.50
CA LEU A 42 -5.03 0.64 3.28
C LEU A 42 -3.75 0.67 2.47
N LEU A 43 -2.74 1.35 3.00
CA LEU A 43 -1.41 1.42 2.42
C LEU A 43 -0.49 0.48 3.21
N ILE A 44 0.15 -0.45 2.51
CA ILE A 44 1.08 -1.39 3.12
C ILE A 44 2.47 -1.08 2.57
N CYS A 45 3.41 -0.71 3.48
CA CYS A 45 4.76 -0.30 3.12
C CYS A 45 5.80 -1.21 3.77
N LYS A 46 7.01 -1.22 3.25
CA LYS A 46 8.11 -2.00 3.82
C LYS A 46 8.49 -1.49 5.21
N THR A 47 8.64 -0.18 5.35
CA THR A 47 8.93 0.48 6.63
C THR A 47 8.24 1.83 6.67
N LYS A 48 8.03 2.35 7.88
CA LYS A 48 7.47 3.70 8.04
C LYS A 48 8.10 4.40 9.24
N ASN A 49 8.25 5.72 9.11
CA ASN A 49 8.53 6.58 10.24
C ASN A 49 7.20 6.91 10.91
N GLN A 50 7.05 6.59 12.19
CA GLN A 50 5.79 6.73 12.93
C GLN A 50 5.28 8.18 12.93
N VAL A 51 6.18 9.14 13.16
CA VAL A 51 5.81 10.56 13.24
C VAL A 51 5.37 11.07 11.86
N MET A 52 6.12 10.74 10.82
CA MET A 52 5.79 11.16 9.45
C MET A 52 4.46 10.56 8.99
N ALA A 53 4.23 9.27 9.29
CA ALA A 53 2.97 8.61 8.95
C ALA A 53 1.80 9.26 9.66
N GLN A 54 1.96 9.60 10.95
CA GLN A 54 0.92 10.28 11.70
C GLN A 54 0.57 11.65 11.10
N TYR A 55 1.56 12.44 10.77
CA TYR A 55 1.33 13.76 10.16
C TYR A 55 0.66 13.63 8.79
N ALA A 56 1.06 12.65 7.99
CA ALA A 56 0.44 12.41 6.70
C ALA A 56 -1.04 12.03 6.83
N LEU A 57 -1.39 11.21 7.82
CA LEU A 57 -2.78 10.84 8.08
C LEU A 57 -3.61 12.01 8.57
N GLU A 58 -3.03 12.90 9.36
CA GLU A 58 -3.71 14.11 9.84
C GLU A 58 -4.03 15.07 8.70
N SER A 59 -3.28 15.02 7.59
CA SER A 59 -3.47 15.90 6.45
C SER A 59 -4.59 15.44 5.51
N THR A 60 -5.16 14.27 5.71
CA THR A 60 -6.22 13.74 4.86
C THR A 60 -7.51 13.57 5.67
N ASN A 61 -8.65 13.78 5.00
CA ASN A 61 -9.97 13.54 5.58
C ASN A 61 -10.52 12.16 5.20
N GLN A 62 -9.81 11.42 4.39
CA GLN A 62 -10.26 10.11 3.92
C GLN A 62 -9.89 9.02 4.91
N PRO A 63 -10.69 7.94 5.02
CA PRO A 63 -10.40 6.84 5.93
C PRO A 63 -9.27 5.96 5.38
N ILE A 64 -8.04 6.28 5.75
CA ILE A 64 -6.83 5.60 5.29
C ILE A 64 -6.05 5.08 6.48
N GLY A 65 -5.60 3.83 6.40
CA GLY A 65 -4.67 3.24 7.35
C GLY A 65 -3.33 2.96 6.69
N ILE A 66 -2.26 2.97 7.48
CA ILE A 66 -0.90 2.66 7.03
C ILE A 66 -0.37 1.50 7.87
N SER A 67 0.14 0.47 7.21
CA SER A 67 0.72 -0.69 7.87
C SER A 67 2.10 -1.01 7.32
N GLU A 68 2.95 -1.61 8.15
CA GLU A 68 4.23 -2.15 7.73
C GLU A 68 4.08 -3.65 7.47
N TYR A 69 4.94 -4.21 6.61
CA TYR A 69 4.99 -5.65 6.41
C TYR A 69 6.40 -6.17 6.59
N GLU A 70 6.50 -7.44 7.00
CA GLU A 70 7.75 -8.19 6.98
C GLU A 70 7.53 -9.42 6.12
N LEU A 71 8.21 -9.48 4.98
CA LEU A 71 8.06 -10.58 4.04
C LEU A 71 8.42 -11.93 4.68
N SER A 72 9.40 -11.93 5.57
CA SER A 72 9.81 -13.13 6.28
C SER A 72 8.72 -13.74 7.15
N LYS A 73 7.79 -12.92 7.64
CA LYS A 73 6.66 -13.39 8.46
C LYS A 73 5.49 -13.89 7.63
N LEU A 74 5.46 -13.55 6.34
CA LEU A 74 4.39 -13.97 5.44
C LEU A 74 4.67 -15.34 4.82
N ILE A 75 5.89 -15.85 4.97
CA ILE A 75 6.33 -17.13 4.38
C ILE A 75 6.49 -18.16 5.49
N PRO A 76 5.84 -19.34 5.40
CA PRO A 76 6.02 -20.39 6.39
C PRO A 76 7.47 -20.84 6.53
N GLU A 77 7.86 -21.17 7.75
CA GLU A 77 9.25 -21.57 8.05
C GLU A 77 9.73 -22.77 7.24
N ASP A 78 8.84 -23.74 6.98
CA ASP A 78 9.18 -24.97 6.29
C ASP A 78 9.53 -24.78 4.81
N ILE A 79 9.14 -23.67 4.21
CA ILE A 79 9.43 -23.37 2.80
C ILE A 79 10.44 -22.24 2.60
N LYS A 80 10.83 -21.53 3.66
CA LYS A 80 11.81 -20.44 3.56
C LYS A 80 13.14 -20.87 2.95
N SER A 81 13.62 -22.06 3.31
CA SER A 81 14.90 -22.57 2.81
C SER A 81 14.86 -22.95 1.34
N GLN A 82 13.67 -23.12 0.76
CA GLN A 82 13.47 -23.53 -0.63
C GLN A 82 13.21 -22.34 -1.55
N LEU A 83 13.04 -21.14 -1.00
CA LEU A 83 12.71 -19.93 -1.76
C LEU A 83 13.96 -19.08 -1.98
N PRO A 84 13.93 -18.21 -3.00
CA PRO A 84 14.94 -17.16 -3.15
C PRO A 84 15.01 -16.30 -1.90
N SER A 85 16.13 -15.61 -1.69
CA SER A 85 16.27 -14.72 -0.55
C SER A 85 15.19 -13.63 -0.59
N ILE A 86 14.88 -13.08 0.60
CA ILE A 86 13.88 -12.01 0.72
C ILE A 86 14.28 -10.82 -0.14
N GLU A 87 15.58 -10.47 -0.17
CA GLU A 87 16.10 -9.38 -1.00
C GLU A 87 15.86 -9.65 -2.48
N GLU A 88 16.04 -10.88 -2.94
CA GLU A 88 15.78 -11.24 -4.33
C GLU A 88 14.31 -11.10 -4.69
N ILE A 89 13.41 -11.54 -3.80
CA ILE A 89 11.97 -11.42 -4.02
C ILE A 89 11.55 -9.95 -4.08
N GLU A 90 12.03 -9.14 -3.14
CA GLU A 90 11.73 -7.71 -3.10
C GLU A 90 12.23 -6.99 -4.35
N GLU A 91 13.40 -7.35 -4.82
CA GLU A 91 13.98 -6.77 -6.03
C GLU A 91 13.15 -7.08 -7.26
N GLN A 92 12.67 -8.32 -7.40
CA GLN A 92 11.79 -8.70 -8.50
C GLN A 92 10.47 -7.93 -8.48
N VAL A 93 9.88 -7.75 -7.29
CA VAL A 93 8.64 -6.98 -7.15
C VAL A 93 8.88 -5.52 -7.55
N LYS A 94 10.00 -4.93 -7.16
CA LYS A 94 10.38 -3.57 -7.57
C LYS A 94 10.50 -3.43 -9.07
N ARG A 95 11.12 -4.41 -9.73
CA ARG A 95 11.26 -4.39 -11.20
C ARG A 95 9.90 -4.43 -11.88
N ILE A 96 8.98 -5.25 -11.39
CA ILE A 96 7.62 -5.34 -11.93
C ILE A 96 6.89 -4.01 -11.76
N GLN A 97 6.98 -3.39 -10.59
CA GLN A 97 6.37 -2.09 -10.33
C GLN A 97 6.98 -1.00 -11.20
N GLY A 98 8.31 -0.98 -11.33
CA GLY A 98 9.01 -0.03 -12.19
C GLY A 98 8.57 -0.11 -13.64
N LYS A 99 8.41 -1.32 -14.19
CA LYS A 99 7.90 -1.51 -15.55
C LYS A 99 6.49 -0.98 -15.71
N LYS A 100 5.61 -1.20 -14.73
CA LYS A 100 4.24 -0.69 -14.78
C LYS A 100 4.20 0.84 -14.77
N GLU A 101 5.07 1.46 -13.99
CA GLU A 101 5.16 2.91 -13.94
C GLU A 101 5.70 3.50 -15.25
N GLU A 102 6.65 2.81 -15.90
CA GLU A 102 7.20 3.24 -17.17
C GLU A 102 6.20 3.10 -18.33
N GLU A 103 5.30 2.14 -18.26
CA GLU A 103 4.28 1.91 -19.29
C GLU A 103 3.14 2.93 -19.28
N ARG A 104 3.11 3.78 -18.28
CA ARG A 104 2.14 4.87 -18.18
C ARG A 104 2.73 6.10 -18.89
#